data_17c5c52c2939f1fc213db44977529bb5
#
_entry.id   17c5c52c2939f1fc213db44977529bb5
#
_cell.length_a   1.000
_cell.length_b   1.000
_cell.length_c   1.000
_cell.angle_alpha   90.00
_cell.angle_beta   90.00
_cell.angle_gamma   90.00
#
_symmetry.space_group_name_H-M   'P 1'
#
loop_
_entity.id
_entity.type
_entity.pdbx_description
1 polymer ?
#
loop_
_entity_poly.entity_id
_entity_poly.type
_entity_poly.pdbx_seq_one_letter_code
_entity_poly.pdbx_strand_id
1 'polypeptide(L)'
;MSKQVIIKAEQLNATHLGKKVTILDDGEAVMSGKLKELRASQYSMPVYSNDIEAVPDGYGNITIAPKLNYETVTDIIMHLSNQLNDDIKATVHGDTELVIEVNGK
;
A
#
# COMPACT_ATOMS: atom_id res chain seq x y z
N MET A 1 16.19 -6.44 -24.31
CA MET A 1 16.14 -7.15 -23.02
C MET A 1 15.26 -6.41 -22.03
N SER A 2 14.42 -7.11 -21.32
CA SER A 2 13.62 -6.51 -20.25
C SER A 2 14.45 -6.40 -18.98
N LYS A 3 14.31 -5.29 -18.30
CA LYS A 3 14.89 -5.08 -16.98
C LYS A 3 13.78 -5.16 -15.94
N GLN A 4 14.12 -5.64 -14.77
CA GLN A 4 13.20 -5.68 -13.64
C GLN A 4 13.70 -4.72 -12.57
N VAL A 5 12.81 -3.91 -12.05
CA VAL A 5 13.10 -2.95 -11.00
C VAL A 5 12.14 -3.21 -9.86
N ILE A 6 12.65 -3.22 -8.63
CA ILE A 6 11.81 -3.37 -7.44
C ILE A 6 11.53 -1.99 -6.88
N ILE A 7 10.25 -1.66 -6.72
CA ILE A 7 9.81 -0.41 -6.13
C ILE A 7 8.74 -0.70 -5.09
N LYS A 8 8.43 0.29 -4.27
CA LYS A 8 7.28 0.22 -3.38
C LYS A 8 6.01 0.64 -4.11
N ALA A 9 4.86 0.11 -3.70
CA ALA A 9 3.59 0.44 -4.34
C ALA A 9 3.31 1.94 -4.36
N GLU A 10 3.69 2.65 -3.30
CA GLU A 10 3.52 4.10 -3.21
C GLU A 10 4.36 4.89 -4.24
N GLN A 11 5.33 4.25 -4.86
CA GLN A 11 6.16 4.85 -5.89
C GLN A 11 5.59 4.68 -7.30
N LEU A 12 4.47 3.98 -7.44
CA LEU A 12 3.80 3.83 -8.73
C LEU A 12 3.28 5.18 -9.22
N ASN A 13 3.40 5.39 -10.52
CA ASN A 13 2.89 6.60 -11.16
C ASN A 13 2.46 6.28 -12.60
N ALA A 14 2.03 7.31 -13.32
CA ALA A 14 1.47 7.14 -14.67
C ALA A 14 2.47 6.53 -15.67
N THR A 15 3.78 6.67 -15.43
CA THR A 15 4.78 6.08 -16.33
C THR A 15 4.80 4.56 -16.27
N HIS A 16 4.23 3.97 -15.22
CA HIS A 16 4.18 2.52 -15.06
C HIS A 16 2.96 1.89 -15.75
N LEU A 17 2.02 2.70 -16.22
CA LEU A 17 0.85 2.18 -16.94
C LEU A 17 1.31 1.45 -18.20
N GLY A 18 0.72 0.30 -18.45
CA GLY A 18 1.06 -0.56 -19.58
C GLY A 18 2.23 -1.49 -19.33
N LYS A 19 2.91 -1.39 -18.21
CA LYS A 19 4.03 -2.25 -17.86
C LYS A 19 3.56 -3.42 -17.00
N LYS A 20 4.29 -4.51 -17.06
CA LYS A 20 3.98 -5.68 -16.23
C LYS A 20 4.42 -5.42 -14.79
N VAL A 21 3.49 -5.61 -13.88
CA VAL A 21 3.70 -5.44 -12.44
C VAL A 21 3.52 -6.79 -11.77
N THR A 22 4.47 -7.16 -10.91
CA THR A 22 4.36 -8.35 -10.07
C THR A 22 4.35 -7.92 -8.62
N ILE A 23 3.33 -8.35 -7.89
CA ILE A 23 3.18 -8.04 -6.47
C ILE A 23 3.92 -9.09 -5.66
N LEU A 24 4.77 -8.63 -4.75
CA LEU A 24 5.54 -9.51 -3.87
C LEU A 24 4.95 -9.50 -2.46
N ASP A 25 4.89 -10.68 -1.84
CA ASP A 25 4.55 -10.85 -0.43
C ASP A 25 5.70 -11.64 0.20
N ASP A 26 6.44 -11.02 1.12
CA ASP A 26 7.65 -11.60 1.72
C ASP A 26 8.65 -12.12 0.68
N GLY A 27 8.78 -11.38 -0.42
CA GLY A 27 9.71 -11.73 -1.49
C GLY A 27 9.17 -12.75 -2.49
N GLU A 28 7.93 -13.23 -2.29
CA GLU A 28 7.31 -14.19 -3.19
C GLU A 28 6.27 -13.51 -4.08
N ALA A 29 6.28 -13.88 -5.36
CA ALA A 29 5.31 -13.35 -6.32
C ALA A 29 3.93 -13.97 -6.06
N VAL A 30 2.94 -13.12 -5.76
CA VAL A 30 1.57 -13.58 -5.49
C VAL A 30 0.61 -13.23 -6.61
N MET A 31 0.91 -12.23 -7.40
CA MET A 31 0.04 -11.78 -8.49
C MET A 31 0.86 -10.98 -9.49
N SER A 32 0.54 -11.12 -10.77
CA SER A 32 1.17 -10.31 -11.80
C SER A 32 0.21 -10.01 -12.93
N GLY A 33 0.45 -8.92 -13.63
CA GLY A 33 -0.34 -8.53 -14.77
C GLY A 33 0.12 -7.16 -15.29
N LYS A 34 -0.44 -6.76 -16.42
CA LYS A 34 -0.17 -5.47 -17.02
C LYS A 34 -0.97 -4.39 -16.30
N LEU A 35 -0.32 -3.35 -15.83
CA LEU A 35 -0.98 -2.28 -15.10
C LEU A 35 -1.83 -1.44 -16.05
N LYS A 36 -3.14 -1.43 -15.83
CA LYS A 36 -4.09 -0.67 -16.63
C LYS A 36 -4.57 0.58 -15.93
N GLU A 37 -4.76 0.51 -14.62
CA GLU A 37 -5.31 1.60 -13.85
C GLU A 37 -4.65 1.64 -12.49
N LEU A 38 -4.46 2.85 -11.98
CA LEU A 38 -3.78 3.08 -10.71
C LEU A 38 -4.55 4.12 -9.92
N ARG A 39 -4.81 3.82 -8.66
CA ARG A 39 -5.48 4.74 -7.75
C ARG A 39 -4.81 4.67 -6.38
N ALA A 40 -4.61 5.83 -5.76
CA ALA A 40 -4.08 5.92 -4.42
C ALA A 40 -5.17 6.43 -3.48
N SER A 41 -5.26 5.84 -2.30
CA SER A 41 -6.20 6.26 -1.27
C SER A 41 -5.44 6.41 0.04
N GLN A 42 -5.67 7.53 0.72
CA GLN A 42 -5.10 7.78 2.05
C GLN A 42 -6.20 7.95 3.06
N TYR A 43 -5.98 7.38 4.24
CA TYR A 43 -6.91 7.54 5.36
C TYR A 43 -6.13 7.54 6.66
N SER A 44 -6.76 8.10 7.71
CA SER A 44 -6.18 8.10 9.04
C SER A 44 -6.69 6.90 9.81
N MET A 45 -5.77 6.17 10.42
CA MET A 45 -6.09 5.01 11.24
C MET A 45 -5.72 5.30 12.69
N PRO A 46 -6.63 5.06 13.66
CA PRO A 46 -6.28 5.21 15.07
C PRO A 46 -5.32 4.09 15.50
N VAL A 47 -4.27 4.48 16.21
CA VAL A 47 -3.28 3.56 16.75
C VAL A 47 -3.11 3.84 18.24
N TYR A 48 -3.27 2.81 19.05
CA TYR A 48 -3.05 2.92 20.49
C TYR A 48 -1.59 2.67 20.79
N SER A 49 -0.96 3.64 21.43
CA SER A 49 0.43 3.56 21.83
C SER A 49 0.55 2.72 23.12
N ASN A 50 1.73 2.14 23.34
CA ASN A 50 2.05 1.51 24.62
C ASN A 50 2.21 2.52 25.76
N ASP A 51 2.35 3.79 25.41
CA ASP A 51 2.38 4.86 26.40
C ASP A 51 0.99 5.10 26.94
N ILE A 52 0.91 5.37 28.23
CA ILE A 52 -0.33 5.69 28.88
C ILE A 52 -0.35 7.17 29.24
N GLU A 53 -1.54 7.76 29.21
CA GLU A 53 -1.71 9.14 29.63
C GLU A 53 -2.80 9.23 30.69
N ALA A 54 -2.66 10.24 31.55
CA ALA A 54 -3.65 10.53 32.57
C ALA A 54 -4.68 11.48 31.98
N VAL A 55 -5.94 11.04 31.96
CA VAL A 55 -7.04 11.85 31.41
C VAL A 55 -7.98 12.23 32.54
N PRO A 56 -8.14 13.53 32.82
CA PRO A 56 -9.12 13.97 33.82
C PRO A 56 -10.54 13.78 33.30
N ASP A 57 -11.44 13.29 34.18
CA ASP A 57 -12.83 13.03 33.82
C ASP A 57 -13.76 14.25 34.02
N GLY A 58 -13.23 15.35 34.50
CA GLY A 58 -14.02 16.54 34.81
C GLY A 58 -14.65 16.56 36.20
N TYR A 59 -14.54 15.47 36.96
CA TYR A 59 -15.08 15.36 38.32
C TYR A 59 -14.00 15.23 39.39
N GLY A 60 -12.75 15.57 39.03
CA GLY A 60 -11.61 15.48 39.93
C GLY A 60 -10.92 14.14 39.93
N ASN A 61 -11.38 13.19 39.15
CA ASN A 61 -10.75 11.88 39.00
C ASN A 61 -9.84 11.85 37.79
N ILE A 62 -8.87 10.95 37.81
CA ILE A 62 -7.94 10.76 36.71
C ILE A 62 -8.07 9.31 36.24
N THR A 63 -8.32 9.14 34.94
CA THR A 63 -8.34 7.83 34.31
C THR A 63 -7.06 7.63 33.53
N ILE A 64 -6.45 6.45 33.65
CA ILE A 64 -5.24 6.10 32.90
C ILE A 64 -5.69 5.31 31.68
N ALA A 65 -5.31 5.79 30.48
CA ALA A 65 -5.71 5.17 29.22
C ALA A 65 -4.54 5.13 28.25
N PRO A 66 -4.51 4.17 27.32
CA PRO A 66 -3.51 4.20 26.25
C PRO A 66 -3.63 5.48 25.43
N LYS A 67 -2.49 6.05 25.07
CA LYS A 67 -2.47 7.26 24.25
C LYS A 67 -2.91 6.94 22.84
N LEU A 68 -3.90 7.66 22.32
CA LEU A 68 -4.41 7.50 20.97
C LEU A 68 -3.67 8.42 20.02
N ASN A 69 -3.06 7.84 19.02
CA ASN A 69 -2.43 8.55 17.92
C ASN A 69 -3.12 8.16 16.61
N TYR A 70 -2.93 9.00 15.58
CA TYR A 70 -3.43 8.70 14.25
C TYR A 70 -2.26 8.59 13.29
N GLU A 71 -2.28 7.54 12.49
CA GLU A 71 -1.30 7.34 11.43
C GLU A 71 -1.99 7.44 10.08
N THR A 72 -1.28 8.03 9.12
CA THR A 72 -1.76 8.07 7.74
C THR A 72 -1.36 6.78 7.05
N VAL A 73 -2.37 6.08 6.52
CA VAL A 73 -2.17 4.84 5.78
C VAL A 73 -2.46 5.11 4.31
N THR A 74 -1.59 4.65 3.45
CA THR A 74 -1.76 4.75 2.00
C THR A 74 -2.01 3.36 1.44
N ASP A 75 -3.16 3.22 0.76
CA ASP A 75 -3.47 2.01 0.00
C ASP A 75 -3.36 2.31 -1.49
N ILE A 76 -2.78 1.38 -2.22
CA ILE A 76 -2.65 1.48 -3.67
C ILE A 76 -3.57 0.44 -4.29
N ILE A 77 -4.49 0.92 -5.12
CA ILE A 77 -5.44 0.10 -5.83
C ILE A 77 -4.99 0.02 -7.29
N MET A 78 -4.77 -1.21 -7.75
CA MET A 78 -4.28 -1.46 -9.10
C MET A 78 -5.28 -2.32 -9.86
N HIS A 79 -5.49 -2.00 -11.12
CA HIS A 79 -6.18 -2.89 -12.04
C HIS A 79 -5.13 -3.51 -12.95
N LEU A 80 -4.97 -4.81 -12.86
CA LEU A 80 -4.01 -5.58 -13.64
C LEU A 80 -4.75 -6.44 -14.66
N SER A 81 -4.17 -6.54 -15.85
CA SER A 81 -4.71 -7.41 -16.89
C SER A 81 -3.80 -8.60 -17.06
N ASN A 82 -4.37 -9.81 -16.97
CA ASN A 82 -3.60 -11.03 -17.19
C ASN A 82 -3.56 -11.38 -18.68
N GLN A 83 -2.96 -12.52 -19.02
CA GLN A 83 -2.83 -12.97 -20.41
C GLN A 83 -4.17 -13.25 -21.09
N LEU A 84 -5.22 -13.48 -20.30
CA LEU A 84 -6.56 -13.73 -20.79
C LEU A 84 -7.38 -12.45 -20.89
N ASN A 85 -6.76 -11.29 -20.69
CA ASN A 85 -7.40 -9.97 -20.66
C ASN A 85 -8.45 -9.82 -19.56
N ASP A 86 -8.36 -10.63 -18.52
CA ASP A 86 -9.21 -10.45 -17.35
C ASP A 86 -8.64 -9.33 -16.48
N ASP A 87 -9.52 -8.47 -16.01
CA ASP A 87 -9.13 -7.40 -15.10
C ASP A 87 -9.14 -7.92 -13.67
N ILE A 88 -8.02 -7.74 -12.99
CA ILE A 88 -7.85 -8.12 -11.61
C ILE A 88 -7.63 -6.85 -10.80
N LYS A 89 -8.46 -6.65 -9.80
CA LYS A 89 -8.30 -5.52 -8.88
C LYS A 89 -7.49 -5.97 -7.69
N ALA A 90 -6.36 -5.33 -7.46
CA ALA A 90 -5.49 -5.61 -6.33
C ALA A 90 -5.37 -4.36 -5.45
N THR A 91 -5.53 -4.52 -4.15
CA THR A 91 -5.33 -3.46 -3.18
C THR A 91 -4.18 -3.85 -2.26
N VAL A 92 -3.14 -3.02 -2.21
CA VAL A 92 -1.96 -3.28 -1.40
C VAL A 92 -1.62 -2.04 -0.59
N HIS A 93 -0.85 -2.24 0.48
CA HIS A 93 -0.32 -1.11 1.24
C HIS A 93 0.79 -0.41 0.44
N GLY A 94 0.99 0.88 0.75
CA GLY A 94 1.98 1.68 0.03
C GLY A 94 3.41 1.16 0.15
N ASP A 95 3.73 0.40 1.20
CA ASP A 95 5.06 -0.16 1.42
C ASP A 95 5.26 -1.55 0.79
N THR A 96 4.23 -2.10 0.14
CA THR A 96 4.33 -3.39 -0.55
C THR A 96 5.32 -3.31 -1.71
N GLU A 97 6.20 -4.30 -1.80
CA GLU A 97 7.18 -4.35 -2.88
C GLU A 97 6.58 -4.86 -4.17
N LEU A 98 6.94 -4.21 -5.26
CA LEU A 98 6.48 -4.57 -6.59
C LEU A 98 7.70 -4.71 -7.52
N VAL A 99 7.61 -5.67 -8.43
CA VAL A 99 8.59 -5.79 -9.52
C VAL A 99 7.96 -5.22 -10.79
N ILE A 100 8.63 -4.23 -11.35
CA ILE A 100 8.19 -3.60 -12.60
C ILE A 100 9.10 -4.09 -13.71
N GLU A 101 8.49 -4.62 -14.77
CA GLU A 101 9.22 -5.03 -15.95
C GLU A 101 9.35 -3.84 -16.89
N VAL A 102 10.57 -3.39 -17.10
CA VAL A 102 10.86 -2.26 -17.97
C VAL A 102 11.52 -2.79 -19.22
N ASN A 103 10.88 -2.54 -20.37
CA ASN A 103 11.48 -2.89 -21.66
C ASN A 103 12.64 -1.93 -21.94
N GLY A 104 13.86 -2.47 -21.84
CA GLY A 104 15.03 -1.71 -22.23
C GLY A 104 15.13 -1.69 -23.74
N LYS A 105 14.86 -0.57 -24.33
CA LYS A 105 15.17 -0.35 -25.73
C LYS A 105 16.38 0.54 -25.82
#